data_c0d8475a5bdbcdee368febe2674a6fdd
#
_entry.id   c0d8475a5bdbcdee368febe2674a6fdd
#
_cell.length_a   1.000
_cell.length_b   1.000
_cell.length_c   1.000
_cell.angle_alpha   90.00
_cell.angle_beta   90.00
_cell.angle_gamma   90.00
#
_symmetry.space_group_name_H-M   'P 1'
#
loop_
_entity.id
_entity.type
_entity.pdbx_description
1 polymer ?
#
loop_
_entity_poly.entity_id
_entity_poly.type
_entity_poly.pdbx_seq_one_letter_code
_entity_poly.pdbx_strand_id
1 'polypeptide(L)'
;MAKRYLINIFLLIAVLCGFSSCEEDPYYDPYEEITYDLCNYVWTDWFVVDGLDCEQQLTFNPDGKGWDTRIYHYPSGRIDREEIPFYWDWDNYYTDILYMDYEDAQTTLENVWISGRTFKCLYNGEWVTFKAY
;
A
#
# COMPACT_ATOMS: atom_id res chain seq x y z
N MET A 1 -0.34 27.18 55.57
CA MET A 1 0.79 26.46 54.94
C MET A 1 0.39 25.09 54.37
N ALA A 2 -0.42 24.33 55.05
CA ALA A 2 -0.87 23.02 54.55
C ALA A 2 -1.66 23.09 53.24
N LYS A 3 -2.44 24.15 53.00
CA LYS A 3 -3.21 24.33 51.78
C LYS A 3 -2.37 24.55 50.51
N ARG A 4 -1.19 25.14 50.66
CA ARG A 4 -0.29 25.37 49.51
C ARG A 4 0.36 24.06 49.02
N TYR A 5 0.68 23.17 49.92
CA TYR A 5 1.27 21.88 49.58
C TYR A 5 0.26 20.95 48.90
N LEU A 6 -0.96 20.97 49.35
CA LEU A 6 -2.04 20.19 48.72
C LEU A 6 -2.34 20.64 47.29
N ILE A 7 -2.32 21.95 47.03
CA ILE A 7 -2.54 22.49 45.68
C ILE A 7 -1.39 22.10 44.76
N ASN A 8 -0.15 22.15 45.23
CA ASN A 8 1.00 21.77 44.43
C ASN A 8 1.01 20.30 44.11
N ILE A 9 0.63 19.44 45.04
CA ILE A 9 0.53 17.99 44.81
C ILE A 9 -0.59 17.69 43.81
N PHE A 10 -1.72 18.38 43.90
CA PHE A 10 -2.84 18.22 43.00
C PHE A 10 -2.48 18.65 41.58
N LEU A 11 -1.73 19.73 41.44
CA LEU A 11 -1.25 20.23 40.16
C LEU A 11 -0.25 19.25 39.53
N LEU A 12 0.62 18.68 40.34
CA LEU A 12 1.61 17.68 39.90
C LEU A 12 0.93 16.39 39.37
N ILE A 13 -0.10 15.93 40.06
CA ILE A 13 -0.88 14.75 39.67
C ILE A 13 -1.64 15.03 38.36
N ALA A 14 -2.21 16.21 38.21
CA ALA A 14 -2.92 16.60 36.97
C ALA A 14 -1.97 16.67 35.77
N VAL A 15 -0.74 17.12 35.94
CA VAL A 15 0.28 17.16 34.90
C VAL A 15 0.71 15.75 34.53
N LEU A 16 0.90 14.87 35.48
CA LEU A 16 1.26 13.46 35.21
C LEU A 16 0.13 12.71 34.48
N CYS A 17 -1.12 12.93 34.84
CA CYS A 17 -2.27 12.37 34.13
C CYS A 17 -2.42 12.95 32.72
N GLY A 18 -2.07 14.21 32.51
CA GLY A 18 -2.06 14.84 31.19
C GLY A 18 -1.03 14.23 30.25
N PHE A 19 0.15 13.86 30.75
CA PHE A 19 1.18 13.21 29.95
C PHE A 19 0.83 11.76 29.59
N SER A 20 0.17 11.02 30.46
CA SER A 20 -0.21 9.63 30.16
C SER A 20 -1.32 9.54 29.12
N SER A 21 -2.17 10.54 28.96
CA SER A 21 -3.17 10.59 27.89
C SER A 21 -2.61 10.99 26.54
N CYS A 22 -1.40 11.58 26.50
CA CYS A 22 -0.69 11.91 25.26
C CYS A 22 0.13 10.75 24.71
N GLU A 23 0.26 9.64 25.43
CA GLU A 23 0.94 8.42 24.99
C GLU A 23 0.07 7.52 24.10
N GLU A 24 -1.21 7.80 23.97
CA GLU A 24 -2.04 7.21 22.93
C GLU A 24 -1.52 7.73 21.59
N ASP A 25 -0.93 6.83 20.86
CA ASP A 25 -0.17 6.98 19.65
C ASP A 25 -0.69 8.11 18.74
N PRO A 26 -0.11 9.35 18.77
CA PRO A 26 -0.51 10.43 17.88
C PRO A 26 -0.05 10.21 16.45
N TYR A 27 0.68 9.12 16.16
CA TYR A 27 1.29 8.79 14.90
C TYR A 27 0.69 7.55 14.26
N TYR A 28 -0.53 7.16 14.62
CA TYR A 28 -1.21 6.06 13.95
C TYR A 28 -1.41 6.42 12.47
N ASP A 29 -0.67 5.74 11.61
CA ASP A 29 -0.82 5.83 10.17
C ASP A 29 -1.65 4.63 9.69
N PRO A 30 -2.89 4.86 9.21
CA PRO A 30 -3.73 3.76 8.71
C PRO A 30 -3.16 3.07 7.48
N TYR A 31 -2.20 3.70 6.82
CA TYR A 31 -1.54 3.14 5.64
C TYR A 31 -0.34 2.24 5.97
N GLU A 32 0.18 2.29 7.18
CA GLU A 32 1.41 1.59 7.54
C GLU A 32 1.30 0.08 7.34
N GLU A 33 0.25 -0.52 7.87
CA GLU A 33 0.02 -1.97 7.77
C GLU A 33 -0.23 -2.41 6.33
N ILE A 34 -1.12 -1.72 5.62
CA ILE A 34 -1.44 -2.05 4.23
C ILE A 34 -0.26 -1.79 3.29
N THR A 35 0.54 -0.77 3.57
CA THR A 35 1.78 -0.49 2.83
C THR A 35 2.80 -1.59 3.03
N TYR A 36 2.95 -2.06 4.26
CA TYR A 36 3.84 -3.18 4.56
C TYR A 36 3.45 -4.42 3.77
N ASP A 37 2.17 -4.78 3.77
CA ASP A 37 1.67 -5.93 3.02
C ASP A 37 1.84 -5.75 1.52
N LEU A 38 1.55 -4.57 0.99
CA LEU A 38 1.71 -4.23 -0.43
C LEU A 38 3.17 -4.37 -0.88
N CYS A 39 4.10 -3.86 -0.09
CA CYS A 39 5.52 -3.82 -0.43
C CYS A 39 6.27 -5.14 -0.16
N ASN A 40 5.66 -6.07 0.55
CA ASN A 40 6.33 -7.29 0.99
C ASN A 40 6.35 -8.41 -0.07
N TYR A 41 5.54 -8.30 -1.12
CA TYR A 41 5.36 -9.35 -2.12
C TYR A 41 5.49 -8.82 -3.55
N VAL A 42 5.82 -9.73 -4.47
CA VAL A 42 5.62 -9.53 -5.89
C VAL A 42 4.23 -10.04 -6.25
N TRP A 43 3.40 -9.16 -6.80
CA TRP A 43 2.00 -9.45 -7.09
C TRP A 43 1.84 -9.87 -8.54
N THR A 44 1.33 -11.05 -8.77
CA THR A 44 1.25 -11.66 -10.11
C THR A 44 -0.19 -11.91 -10.53
N ASP A 45 -0.51 -11.54 -11.77
CA ASP A 45 -1.74 -11.90 -12.46
C ASP A 45 -1.42 -12.30 -13.91
N TRP A 46 -2.34 -13.01 -14.52
CA TRP A 46 -2.24 -13.46 -15.89
C TRP A 46 -3.36 -12.90 -16.74
N PHE A 47 -3.06 -12.41 -17.91
CA PHE A 47 -4.04 -11.94 -18.87
C PHE A 47 -3.61 -12.27 -20.30
N VAL A 48 -4.53 -12.12 -21.25
CA VAL A 48 -4.26 -12.39 -22.67
C VAL A 48 -4.17 -11.07 -23.43
N VAL A 49 -3.06 -10.89 -24.16
CA VAL A 49 -2.83 -9.72 -25.03
C VAL A 49 -2.50 -10.24 -26.42
N ASP A 50 -3.31 -9.83 -27.41
CA ASP A 50 -3.13 -10.23 -28.82
C ASP A 50 -2.95 -11.75 -28.99
N GLY A 51 -3.72 -12.53 -28.22
CA GLY A 51 -3.68 -13.99 -28.24
C GLY A 51 -2.50 -14.61 -27.48
N LEU A 52 -1.66 -13.80 -26.84
CA LEU A 52 -0.51 -14.27 -26.05
C LEU A 52 -0.83 -14.23 -24.56
N ASP A 53 -0.43 -15.26 -23.85
CA ASP A 53 -0.46 -15.27 -22.39
C ASP A 53 0.60 -14.30 -21.85
N CYS A 54 0.14 -13.36 -21.05
CA CYS A 54 0.99 -12.37 -20.39
C CYS A 54 0.93 -12.53 -18.88
N GLU A 55 2.08 -12.70 -18.26
CA GLU A 55 2.25 -12.66 -16.82
C GLU A 55 2.63 -11.24 -16.42
N GLN A 56 1.81 -10.63 -15.58
CA GLN A 56 2.09 -9.32 -15.02
C GLN A 56 2.55 -9.46 -13.58
N GLN A 57 3.69 -8.86 -13.27
CA GLN A 57 4.27 -8.83 -11.93
C GLN A 57 4.42 -7.39 -11.47
N LEU A 58 3.72 -7.02 -10.40
CA LEU A 58 3.81 -5.70 -9.80
C LEU A 58 4.67 -5.77 -8.54
N THR A 59 5.65 -4.89 -8.47
CA THR A 59 6.51 -4.71 -7.29
C THR A 59 6.37 -3.28 -6.79
N PHE A 60 6.02 -3.12 -5.52
CA PHE A 60 5.88 -1.83 -4.86
C PHE A 60 6.99 -1.68 -3.83
N ASN A 61 7.75 -0.61 -3.93
CA ASN A 61 8.82 -0.31 -2.99
C ASN A 61 8.38 0.78 -1.99
N PRO A 62 8.81 0.72 -0.72
CA PRO A 62 8.41 1.71 0.29
C PRO A 62 8.78 3.14 -0.01
N ASP A 63 9.71 3.37 -0.93
CA ASP A 63 10.13 4.72 -1.37
C ASP A 63 9.17 5.38 -2.36
N GLY A 64 8.04 4.75 -2.69
CA GLY A 64 7.06 5.25 -3.65
C GLY A 64 7.36 4.91 -5.10
N LYS A 65 8.33 4.05 -5.35
CA LYS A 65 8.65 3.54 -6.69
C LYS A 65 8.17 2.10 -6.84
N GLY A 66 8.03 1.67 -8.09
CA GLY A 66 7.65 0.29 -8.37
C GLY A 66 8.00 -0.12 -9.80
N TRP A 67 7.77 -1.39 -10.06
CA TRP A 67 7.99 -2.01 -11.36
C TRP A 67 6.79 -2.81 -11.79
N ASP A 68 6.35 -2.60 -13.03
CA ASP A 68 5.37 -3.39 -13.74
C ASP A 68 6.13 -4.24 -14.76
N THR A 69 6.32 -5.49 -14.43
CA THR A 69 7.03 -6.45 -15.30
C THR A 69 6.01 -7.28 -16.05
N ARG A 70 6.10 -7.28 -17.37
CA ARG A 70 5.22 -8.04 -18.24
C ARG A 70 6.02 -9.06 -19.01
N ILE A 71 5.62 -10.32 -18.90
CA ILE A 71 6.29 -11.46 -19.52
C ILE A 71 5.33 -12.09 -20.52
N TYR A 72 5.61 -11.92 -21.80
CA TYR A 72 4.80 -12.44 -22.89
C TYR A 72 5.30 -13.84 -23.29
N HIS A 73 4.39 -14.80 -23.24
CA HIS A 73 4.69 -16.19 -23.56
C HIS A 73 4.17 -16.52 -24.97
N TYR A 74 5.10 -16.83 -25.87
CA TYR A 74 4.78 -17.23 -27.25
C TYR A 74 4.58 -18.73 -27.33
N PRO A 75 3.74 -19.22 -28.28
CA PRO A 75 3.55 -20.68 -28.50
C PRO A 75 4.83 -21.43 -28.83
N SER A 76 5.82 -20.75 -29.42
CA SER A 76 7.14 -21.30 -29.72
C SER A 76 8.02 -21.57 -28.50
N GLY A 77 7.59 -21.12 -27.30
CA GLY A 77 8.40 -21.11 -26.09
C GLY A 77 9.27 -19.87 -25.94
N ARG A 78 9.27 -18.95 -26.91
CA ARG A 78 9.94 -17.65 -26.78
C ARG A 78 9.25 -16.82 -25.71
N ILE A 79 10.02 -16.07 -24.95
CA ILE A 79 9.56 -15.14 -23.90
C ILE A 79 10.11 -13.75 -24.21
N ASP A 80 9.22 -12.76 -24.29
CA ASP A 80 9.60 -11.35 -24.28
C ASP A 80 9.28 -10.76 -22.92
N ARG A 81 10.17 -9.92 -22.41
CA ARG A 81 10.06 -9.28 -21.10
C ARG A 81 10.12 -7.78 -21.25
N GLU A 82 9.16 -7.09 -20.64
CA GLU A 82 9.11 -5.64 -20.58
C GLU A 82 9.07 -5.21 -19.11
N GLU A 83 9.91 -4.27 -18.74
CA GLU A 83 9.95 -3.70 -17.38
C GLU A 83 9.60 -2.23 -17.44
N ILE A 84 8.47 -1.86 -16.82
CA ILE A 84 7.93 -0.51 -16.86
C ILE A 84 8.00 0.08 -15.45
N PRO A 85 8.77 1.16 -15.24
CA PRO A 85 8.81 1.82 -13.94
C PRO A 85 7.56 2.65 -13.71
N PHE A 86 7.14 2.76 -12.46
CA PHE A 86 6.08 3.65 -12.04
C PHE A 86 6.37 4.23 -10.66
N TYR A 87 5.66 5.33 -10.34
CA TYR A 87 5.56 5.85 -8.98
C TYR A 87 4.19 5.51 -8.43
N TRP A 88 4.08 5.30 -7.14
CA TRP A 88 2.80 4.99 -6.52
C TRP A 88 2.61 5.76 -5.23
N ASP A 89 1.34 6.02 -4.91
CA ASP A 89 0.94 6.66 -3.67
C ASP A 89 -0.50 6.28 -3.33
N TRP A 90 -0.81 6.28 -2.04
CA TRP A 90 -2.17 6.14 -1.57
C TRP A 90 -2.94 7.44 -1.75
N ASP A 91 -4.27 7.33 -1.87
CA ASP A 91 -5.13 8.49 -1.77
C ASP A 91 -5.02 9.12 -0.37
N ASN A 92 -5.15 10.47 -0.27
CA ASN A 92 -4.97 11.18 0.99
C ASN A 92 -6.08 10.91 2.02
N TYR A 93 -7.24 10.46 1.55
CA TYR A 93 -8.44 10.27 2.39
C TYR A 93 -8.91 8.83 2.47
N TYR A 94 -8.69 8.03 1.42
CA TYR A 94 -9.20 6.67 1.30
C TYR A 94 -8.06 5.65 1.27
N THR A 95 -8.08 4.72 2.22
CA THR A 95 -7.04 3.67 2.36
C THR A 95 -7.20 2.54 1.35
N ASP A 96 -8.22 2.59 0.53
CA ASP A 96 -8.53 1.59 -0.49
C ASP A 96 -8.35 2.09 -1.93
N ILE A 97 -7.74 3.27 -2.10
CA ILE A 97 -7.43 3.84 -3.42
C ILE A 97 -5.92 4.05 -3.54
N LEU A 98 -5.35 3.47 -4.58
CA LEU A 98 -3.94 3.53 -4.90
C LEU A 98 -3.74 4.10 -6.29
N TYR A 99 -2.88 5.10 -6.41
CA TYR A 99 -2.47 5.68 -7.69
C TYR A 99 -1.13 5.10 -8.14
N MET A 100 -1.07 4.75 -9.43
CA MET A 100 0.15 4.33 -10.09
C MET A 100 0.44 5.28 -11.25
N ASP A 101 1.53 6.03 -11.14
CA ASP A 101 1.94 7.02 -12.15
C ASP A 101 3.03 6.43 -13.04
N TYR A 102 2.66 6.12 -14.26
CA TYR A 102 3.58 5.79 -15.33
C TYR A 102 4.03 7.05 -16.06
N GLU A 103 5.08 6.98 -16.85
CA GLU A 103 5.63 8.13 -17.56
C GLU A 103 4.58 8.86 -18.42
N ASP A 104 3.69 8.11 -19.07
CA ASP A 104 2.71 8.59 -20.03
C ASP A 104 1.25 8.45 -19.57
N ALA A 105 0.97 7.83 -18.43
CA ALA A 105 -0.37 7.55 -17.98
C ALA A 105 -0.44 7.36 -16.46
N GLN A 106 -1.61 7.64 -15.87
CA GLN A 106 -1.93 7.30 -14.50
C GLN A 106 -2.95 6.18 -14.47
N THR A 107 -2.73 5.19 -13.61
CA THR A 107 -3.68 4.13 -13.31
C THR A 107 -4.15 4.26 -11.87
N THR A 108 -5.46 4.16 -11.68
CA THR A 108 -6.07 4.17 -10.35
C THR A 108 -6.58 2.79 -10.01
N LEU A 109 -6.15 2.26 -8.88
CA LEU A 109 -6.68 1.02 -8.30
C LEU A 109 -7.67 1.39 -7.22
N GLU A 110 -8.92 0.97 -7.38
CA GLU A 110 -9.99 1.24 -6.43
C GLU A 110 -10.36 -0.03 -5.67
N ASN A 111 -11.02 0.15 -4.52
CA ASN A 111 -11.43 -0.96 -3.66
C ASN A 111 -10.30 -1.96 -3.39
N VAL A 112 -9.12 -1.43 -3.12
CA VAL A 112 -7.93 -2.23 -2.83
C VAL A 112 -8.14 -3.02 -1.55
N TRP A 113 -7.94 -4.32 -1.65
CA TRP A 113 -8.03 -5.24 -0.53
C TRP A 113 -6.85 -6.21 -0.58
N ILE A 114 -6.09 -6.24 0.49
CA ILE A 114 -4.92 -7.11 0.63
C ILE A 114 -5.11 -7.97 1.87
N SER A 115 -5.02 -9.28 1.71
CA SER A 115 -5.02 -10.23 2.81
C SER A 115 -4.08 -11.38 2.50
N GLY A 116 -3.06 -11.54 3.33
CA GLY A 116 -2.03 -12.54 3.11
C GLY A 116 -1.35 -12.35 1.75
N ARG A 117 -1.46 -13.35 0.90
CA ARG A 117 -0.87 -13.38 -0.44
C ARG A 117 -1.88 -13.11 -1.56
N THR A 118 -2.98 -12.42 -1.23
CA THR A 118 -4.02 -12.06 -2.19
C THR A 118 -4.22 -10.55 -2.19
N PHE A 119 -4.23 -9.96 -3.38
CA PHE A 119 -4.44 -8.55 -3.62
C PHE A 119 -5.56 -8.40 -4.64
N LYS A 120 -6.69 -7.83 -4.24
CA LYS A 120 -7.85 -7.59 -5.10
C LYS A 120 -8.10 -6.10 -5.26
N CYS A 121 -8.48 -5.68 -6.44
CA CYS A 121 -8.88 -4.31 -6.71
C CYS A 121 -9.70 -4.20 -7.99
N LEU A 122 -10.28 -3.02 -8.19
CA LEU A 122 -10.76 -2.57 -9.50
C LEU A 122 -9.59 -1.92 -10.25
N TYR A 123 -9.15 -2.54 -11.31
CA TYR A 123 -8.09 -2.06 -12.19
C TYR A 123 -8.74 -1.58 -13.49
N ASN A 124 -8.74 -0.28 -13.74
CA ASN A 124 -9.44 0.33 -14.87
C ASN A 124 -10.92 -0.12 -14.97
N GLY A 125 -11.60 -0.22 -13.81
CA GLY A 125 -13.00 -0.60 -13.73
C GLY A 125 -13.30 -2.10 -13.79
N GLU A 126 -12.29 -2.94 -13.90
CA GLU A 126 -12.42 -4.40 -13.89
C GLU A 126 -11.85 -5.01 -12.62
N TRP A 127 -12.56 -5.97 -12.04
CA TRP A 127 -12.04 -6.71 -10.88
C TRP A 127 -10.89 -7.60 -11.29
N VAL A 128 -9.77 -7.42 -10.63
CA VAL A 128 -8.58 -8.25 -10.79
C VAL A 128 -8.13 -8.81 -9.45
N THR A 129 -7.46 -9.96 -9.51
CA THR A 129 -6.88 -10.62 -8.34
C THR A 129 -5.43 -10.95 -8.65
N PHE A 130 -4.54 -10.32 -7.92
CA PHE A 130 -3.13 -10.66 -7.93
C PHE A 130 -2.82 -11.64 -6.82
N LYS A 131 -1.89 -12.54 -7.07
CA LYS A 131 -1.38 -13.52 -6.11
C LYS A 131 0.11 -13.31 -5.88
N ALA A 132 0.54 -13.54 -4.64
CA ALA A 132 1.96 -13.63 -4.30
C ALA A 132 2.36 -15.10 -4.14
N TYR A 133 3.48 -15.47 -4.72
CA TYR A 133 4.00 -16.85 -4.68
C TYR A 133 5.29 -16.95 -3.87
#